data_da0283a8b9e4236c0ef066772a40b233
#
_entry.id   da0283a8b9e4236c0ef066772a40b233
#
_cell.length_a   1.000
_cell.length_b   1.000
_cell.length_c   1.000
_cell.angle_alpha   90.00
_cell.angle_beta   90.00
_cell.angle_gamma   90.00
#
_symmetry.space_group_name_H-M   'P 1'
#
loop_
_entity.id
_entity.type
_entity.pdbx_description
1 polymer ?
#
loop_
_entity_poly.entity_id
_entity_poly.type
_entity_poly.pdbx_seq_one_letter_code
_entity_poly.pdbx_strand_id
1 'polypeptide(L)'
;MFQATDGVNTHKGIIFTMGILATAAGYELKTNGHIDVIKVLDTAKEMVEDDMNRELEEMVYKDPETHGEEIYFQYGVKGIREEARSGFPVIRNTAYLKMRKYRICGYPQNLSNIEVLLHIMKQLTDTNVLSRGNMEELWWVQNTAQSIVNRGGAFSEAGKRAIARMNRDCILKNISPRRCCRYVSSNYFLVSDGRRIYKYEN
;
A
#
# COMPACT_ATOMS: atom_id res chain seq x y z
N MET A 1 7.84 -17.16 -11.19
CA MET A 1 8.16 -15.74 -10.98
C MET A 1 9.65 -15.47 -11.14
N PHE A 2 10.53 -16.05 -10.32
CA PHE A 2 11.98 -15.78 -10.39
C PHE A 2 12.62 -16.10 -11.74
N GLN A 3 12.21 -17.20 -12.41
CA GLN A 3 12.69 -17.54 -13.75
C GLN A 3 12.30 -16.51 -14.82
N ALA A 4 11.14 -15.87 -14.68
CA ALA A 4 10.63 -14.89 -15.64
C ALA A 4 11.12 -13.46 -15.38
N THR A 5 11.81 -13.21 -14.27
CA THR A 5 12.25 -11.89 -13.81
C THR A 5 13.72 -11.85 -13.45
N ASP A 6 14.53 -12.83 -13.94
CA ASP A 6 15.96 -12.95 -13.65
C ASP A 6 16.29 -12.83 -12.15
N GLY A 7 15.53 -13.54 -11.31
CA GLY A 7 15.70 -13.52 -9.86
C GLY A 7 15.08 -12.34 -9.13
N VAL A 8 14.46 -11.39 -9.82
CA VAL A 8 13.87 -10.19 -9.17
C VAL A 8 12.53 -10.53 -8.49
N ASN A 9 12.44 -10.23 -7.21
CA ASN A 9 11.20 -10.35 -6.45
C ASN A 9 10.22 -9.22 -6.78
N THR A 10 9.21 -9.51 -7.59
CA THR A 10 8.22 -8.52 -8.03
C THR A 10 6.89 -8.61 -7.29
N HIS A 11 6.54 -9.77 -6.71
CA HIS A 11 5.18 -10.04 -6.23
C HIS A 11 5.06 -10.51 -4.77
N LYS A 12 6.15 -10.89 -4.08
CA LYS A 12 6.05 -11.42 -2.69
C LYS A 12 5.20 -10.52 -1.77
N GLY A 13 5.45 -9.23 -1.79
CA GLY A 13 4.75 -8.32 -0.89
C GLY A 13 3.28 -8.10 -1.22
N ILE A 14 2.85 -8.16 -2.51
CA ILE A 14 1.41 -8.07 -2.83
C ILE A 14 0.71 -9.38 -2.49
N ILE A 15 1.35 -10.53 -2.75
CA ILE A 15 0.82 -11.85 -2.36
C ILE A 15 0.64 -11.93 -0.85
N PHE A 16 1.63 -11.50 -0.07
CA PHE A 16 1.55 -11.43 1.38
C PHE A 16 0.37 -10.57 1.85
N THR A 17 0.30 -9.31 1.39
CA THR A 17 -0.76 -8.38 1.79
C THR A 17 -2.13 -8.88 1.37
N MET A 18 -2.29 -9.30 0.11
CA MET A 18 -3.57 -9.76 -0.42
C MET A 18 -4.00 -11.09 0.19
N GLY A 19 -3.06 -11.99 0.49
CA GLY A 19 -3.34 -13.26 1.18
C GLY A 19 -3.98 -13.02 2.55
N ILE A 20 -3.38 -12.18 3.37
CA ILE A 20 -3.91 -11.83 4.70
C ILE A 20 -5.29 -11.17 4.56
N LEU A 21 -5.41 -10.15 3.73
CA LEU A 21 -6.67 -9.40 3.58
C LEU A 21 -7.80 -10.24 2.98
N ALA A 22 -7.49 -11.12 2.02
CA ALA A 22 -8.49 -12.01 1.42
C ALA A 22 -8.98 -13.07 2.42
N THR A 23 -8.07 -13.62 3.23
CA THR A 23 -8.43 -14.58 4.28
C THR A 23 -9.30 -13.91 5.35
N ALA A 24 -8.92 -12.73 5.82
CA ALA A 24 -9.72 -11.96 6.78
C ALA A 24 -11.10 -11.58 6.22
N ALA A 25 -11.17 -11.16 4.95
CA ALA A 25 -12.44 -10.84 4.29
C ALA A 25 -13.35 -12.07 4.16
N GLY A 26 -12.76 -13.23 3.81
CA GLY A 26 -13.50 -14.51 3.76
C GLY A 26 -14.04 -14.94 5.13
N TYR A 27 -13.24 -14.75 6.19
CA TYR A 27 -13.66 -15.02 7.57
C TYR A 27 -14.81 -14.10 7.98
N GLU A 28 -14.69 -12.78 7.75
CA GLU A 28 -15.74 -11.81 8.07
C GLU A 28 -17.03 -12.10 7.31
N LEU A 29 -16.92 -12.40 6.01
CA LEU A 29 -18.08 -12.75 5.21
C LEU A 29 -18.81 -14.00 5.74
N LYS A 30 -18.05 -15.05 6.10
CA LYS A 30 -18.60 -16.28 6.67
C LYS A 30 -19.26 -16.05 8.03
N THR A 31 -18.67 -15.22 8.87
CA THR A 31 -19.10 -15.00 10.26
C THR A 31 -20.26 -14.01 10.34
N ASN A 32 -20.20 -12.92 9.59
CA ASN A 32 -21.12 -11.78 9.70
C ASN A 32 -22.07 -11.64 8.50
N GLY A 33 -21.92 -12.45 7.45
CA GLY A 33 -22.74 -12.38 6.23
C GLY A 33 -22.44 -11.19 5.32
N HIS A 34 -21.55 -10.28 5.72
CA HIS A 34 -21.18 -9.10 4.94
C HIS A 34 -19.72 -8.68 5.21
N ILE A 35 -19.16 -7.89 4.33
CA ILE A 35 -17.80 -7.36 4.47
C ILE A 35 -17.84 -5.92 4.99
N ASP A 36 -17.34 -5.72 6.22
CA ASP A 36 -16.96 -4.40 6.75
C ASP A 36 -15.45 -4.25 6.66
N VAL A 37 -14.97 -3.24 5.92
CA VAL A 37 -13.53 -3.04 5.68
C VAL A 37 -12.75 -2.83 6.98
N ILE A 38 -13.33 -2.15 7.96
CA ILE A 38 -12.64 -1.91 9.24
C ILE A 38 -12.51 -3.22 10.02
N LYS A 39 -13.55 -4.03 10.09
CA LYS A 39 -13.50 -5.35 10.72
C LYS A 39 -12.53 -6.29 10.02
N VAL A 40 -12.50 -6.29 8.68
CA VAL A 40 -11.50 -7.06 7.91
C VAL A 40 -10.08 -6.67 8.30
N LEU A 41 -9.80 -5.37 8.49
CA LEU A 41 -8.47 -4.91 8.92
C LEU A 41 -8.15 -5.28 10.38
N ASP A 42 -9.15 -5.31 11.26
CA ASP A 42 -9.00 -5.77 12.64
C ASP A 42 -8.72 -7.29 12.67
N THR A 43 -9.54 -8.08 11.99
CA THR A 43 -9.34 -9.52 11.83
C THR A 43 -7.99 -9.85 11.20
N ALA A 44 -7.59 -9.11 10.17
CA ALA A 44 -6.28 -9.27 9.53
C ALA A 44 -5.12 -9.02 10.50
N LYS A 45 -5.25 -8.02 11.38
CA LYS A 45 -4.29 -7.78 12.46
C LYS A 45 -4.23 -8.96 13.42
N GLU A 46 -5.38 -9.36 13.99
CA GLU A 46 -5.48 -10.45 14.96
C GLU A 46 -4.88 -11.76 14.44
N MET A 47 -5.09 -12.06 13.14
CA MET A 47 -4.58 -13.28 12.50
C MET A 47 -3.05 -13.37 12.44
N VAL A 48 -2.34 -12.24 12.42
CA VAL A 48 -0.89 -12.22 12.15
C VAL A 48 -0.05 -11.54 13.23
N GLU A 49 -0.67 -10.91 14.22
CA GLU A 49 0.03 -10.07 15.20
C GLU A 49 1.14 -10.83 15.94
N ASP A 50 0.84 -12.03 16.44
CA ASP A 50 1.79 -12.83 17.21
C ASP A 50 2.96 -13.33 16.34
N ASP A 51 2.68 -13.79 15.13
CA ASP A 51 3.71 -14.25 14.20
C ASP A 51 4.60 -13.08 13.75
N MET A 52 4.00 -11.92 13.47
CA MET A 52 4.74 -10.74 13.05
C MET A 52 5.56 -10.14 14.20
N ASN A 53 5.09 -10.21 15.45
CA ASN A 53 5.88 -9.82 16.62
C ASN A 53 7.12 -10.70 16.72
N ARG A 54 6.95 -12.01 16.63
CA ARG A 54 8.06 -12.99 16.70
C ARG A 54 9.07 -12.77 15.56
N GLU A 55 8.60 -12.62 14.32
CA GLU A 55 9.48 -12.36 13.17
C GLU A 55 10.27 -11.04 13.32
N LEU A 56 9.63 -9.98 13.84
CA LEU A 56 10.29 -8.70 14.05
C LEU A 56 11.31 -8.73 15.20
N GLU A 57 11.06 -9.52 16.23
CA GLU A 57 12.01 -9.75 17.33
C GLU A 57 13.22 -10.57 16.85
N GLU A 58 12.98 -11.66 16.12
CA GLU A 58 14.03 -12.50 15.57
C GLU A 58 14.93 -11.77 14.57
N MET A 59 14.36 -10.84 13.82
CA MET A 59 15.06 -10.09 12.78
C MET A 59 16.25 -9.27 13.33
N VAL A 60 16.21 -8.89 14.62
CA VAL A 60 17.30 -8.15 15.29
C VAL A 60 18.56 -9.01 15.47
N TYR A 61 18.41 -10.34 15.53
CA TYR A 61 19.48 -11.30 15.86
C TYR A 61 20.01 -12.08 14.64
N LYS A 62 19.48 -11.83 13.44
CA LYS A 62 19.86 -12.54 12.22
C LYS A 62 20.55 -11.60 11.23
N ASP A 63 21.47 -12.13 10.44
CA ASP A 63 22.00 -11.40 9.30
C ASP A 63 20.88 -11.19 8.26
N PRO A 64 20.85 -10.04 7.57
CA PRO A 64 19.82 -9.76 6.60
C PRO A 64 19.92 -10.69 5.38
N GLU A 65 18.85 -11.43 5.10
CA GLU A 65 18.70 -12.30 3.94
C GLU A 65 17.87 -11.68 2.81
N THR A 66 17.16 -10.60 3.13
CA THR A 66 16.26 -9.92 2.19
C THR A 66 16.48 -8.42 2.17
N HIS A 67 16.20 -7.76 1.03
CA HIS A 67 16.23 -6.29 0.94
C HIS A 67 15.38 -5.59 2.01
N GLY A 68 14.29 -6.20 2.47
CA GLY A 68 13.47 -5.64 3.54
C GLY A 68 14.20 -5.63 4.89
N GLU A 69 14.98 -6.65 5.17
CA GLU A 69 15.82 -6.76 6.37
C GLU A 69 17.03 -5.83 6.27
N GLU A 70 17.69 -5.73 5.10
CA GLU A 70 18.74 -4.73 4.86
C GLU A 70 18.26 -3.31 5.15
N ILE A 71 17.06 -2.94 4.66
CA ILE A 71 16.44 -1.64 4.92
C ILE A 71 16.11 -1.45 6.40
N TYR A 72 15.70 -2.51 7.11
CA TYR A 72 15.50 -2.45 8.55
C TYR A 72 16.81 -2.14 9.30
N PHE A 73 17.89 -2.85 9.01
CA PHE A 73 19.19 -2.63 9.64
C PHE A 73 19.75 -1.24 9.32
N GLN A 74 19.58 -0.78 8.09
CA GLN A 74 20.13 0.51 7.66
C GLN A 74 19.32 1.71 8.14
N TYR A 75 17.97 1.60 8.17
CA TYR A 75 17.07 2.73 8.38
C TYR A 75 16.06 2.54 9.52
N GLY A 76 16.03 1.39 10.19
CA GLY A 76 15.04 1.06 11.21
C GLY A 76 13.61 0.84 10.68
N VAL A 77 13.44 0.67 9.37
CA VAL A 77 12.12 0.58 8.72
C VAL A 77 11.64 -0.86 8.63
N LYS A 78 10.68 -1.25 9.46
CA LYS A 78 10.15 -2.62 9.58
C LYS A 78 9.28 -3.08 8.39
N GLY A 79 8.97 -2.21 7.46
CA GLY A 79 8.34 -2.56 6.20
C GLY A 79 6.91 -3.09 6.31
N ILE A 80 6.59 -4.12 5.49
CA ILE A 80 5.24 -4.66 5.37
C ILE A 80 4.83 -5.49 6.60
N ARG A 81 5.81 -6.07 7.35
CA ARG A 81 5.54 -6.81 8.57
C ARG A 81 4.92 -5.92 9.64
N GLU A 82 5.46 -4.71 9.84
CA GLU A 82 4.91 -3.72 10.76
C GLU A 82 3.51 -3.24 10.35
N GLU A 83 3.29 -3.04 9.05
CA GLU A 83 1.97 -2.68 8.53
C GLU A 83 0.93 -3.76 8.82
N ALA A 84 1.26 -5.03 8.58
CA ALA A 84 0.36 -6.15 8.84
C ALA A 84 0.08 -6.29 10.35
N ARG A 85 1.14 -6.28 11.18
CA ARG A 85 1.06 -6.32 12.64
C ARG A 85 0.16 -5.21 13.22
N SER A 86 0.22 -4.03 12.61
CA SER A 86 -0.54 -2.85 13.05
C SER A 86 -1.92 -2.73 12.39
N GLY A 87 -2.40 -3.74 11.66
CA GLY A 87 -3.70 -3.73 10.99
C GLY A 87 -3.77 -2.81 9.77
N PHE A 88 -2.67 -2.70 9.03
CA PHE A 88 -2.56 -1.91 7.80
C PHE A 88 -2.99 -0.44 7.95
N PRO A 89 -2.35 0.34 8.84
CA PRO A 89 -2.76 1.72 9.14
C PRO A 89 -2.79 2.62 7.90
N VAL A 90 -1.94 2.40 6.89
CA VAL A 90 -1.97 3.16 5.63
C VAL A 90 -3.26 2.89 4.86
N ILE A 91 -3.75 1.64 4.84
CA ILE A 91 -5.05 1.32 4.22
C ILE A 91 -6.16 1.95 5.05
N ARG A 92 -6.19 1.71 6.35
CA ARG A 92 -7.23 2.18 7.28
C ARG A 92 -7.39 3.70 7.27
N ASN A 93 -6.30 4.41 7.50
CA ASN A 93 -6.33 5.85 7.79
C ASN A 93 -6.21 6.73 6.54
N THR A 94 -5.76 6.17 5.42
CA THR A 94 -5.54 6.96 4.20
C THR A 94 -6.28 6.39 3.01
N ALA A 95 -5.95 5.18 2.57
CA ALA A 95 -6.45 4.67 1.30
C ALA A 95 -7.98 4.49 1.32
N TYR A 96 -8.51 3.84 2.36
CA TYR A 96 -9.94 3.59 2.51
C TYR A 96 -10.76 4.87 2.64
N LEU A 97 -10.34 5.78 3.52
CA LEU A 97 -11.06 7.03 3.77
C LEU A 97 -11.09 7.93 2.52
N LYS A 98 -9.96 8.05 1.82
CA LYS A 98 -9.86 8.84 0.59
C LYS A 98 -10.68 8.22 -0.54
N MET A 99 -10.58 6.91 -0.75
CA MET A 99 -11.35 6.22 -1.79
C MET A 99 -12.86 6.34 -1.55
N ARG A 100 -13.30 6.15 -0.30
CA ARG A 100 -14.71 6.34 0.10
C ARG A 100 -15.19 7.75 -0.21
N LYS A 101 -14.40 8.77 0.17
CA LYS A 101 -14.71 10.18 -0.13
C LYS A 101 -14.87 10.41 -1.63
N TYR A 102 -13.90 9.99 -2.44
CA TYR A 102 -13.92 10.24 -3.88
C TYR A 102 -15.07 9.52 -4.59
N ARG A 103 -15.44 8.34 -4.12
CA ARG A 103 -16.62 7.61 -4.62
C ARG A 103 -17.93 8.34 -4.31
N ILE A 104 -18.10 8.83 -3.10
CA ILE A 104 -19.29 9.61 -2.70
C ILE A 104 -19.38 10.88 -3.57
N CYS A 105 -18.25 11.52 -3.84
CA CYS A 105 -18.19 12.72 -4.70
C CYS A 105 -18.35 12.41 -6.20
N GLY A 106 -18.47 11.14 -6.62
CA GLY A 106 -18.68 10.76 -8.02
C GLY A 106 -17.44 10.89 -8.91
N TYR A 107 -16.24 10.98 -8.33
CA TYR A 107 -15.01 11.08 -9.14
C TYR A 107 -14.72 9.78 -9.92
N PRO A 108 -14.17 9.88 -11.15
CA PRO A 108 -13.78 8.72 -11.93
C PRO A 108 -12.80 7.82 -11.17
N GLN A 109 -13.03 6.50 -11.22
CA GLN A 109 -12.26 5.52 -10.42
C GLN A 109 -10.75 5.61 -10.67
N ASN A 110 -10.33 5.79 -11.94
CA ASN A 110 -8.91 5.87 -12.26
C ASN A 110 -8.24 7.11 -11.63
N LEU A 111 -8.89 8.27 -11.71
CA LEU A 111 -8.38 9.50 -11.08
C LEU A 111 -8.38 9.37 -9.55
N SER A 112 -9.39 8.73 -8.97
CA SER A 112 -9.45 8.43 -7.54
C SER A 112 -8.31 7.52 -7.09
N ASN A 113 -7.97 6.49 -7.87
CA ASN A 113 -6.83 5.61 -7.58
C ASN A 113 -5.51 6.39 -7.60
N ILE A 114 -5.29 7.26 -8.58
CA ILE A 114 -4.08 8.09 -8.67
C ILE A 114 -4.01 9.06 -7.50
N GLU A 115 -5.13 9.68 -7.12
CA GLU A 115 -5.18 10.61 -5.99
C GLU A 115 -4.89 9.91 -4.66
N VAL A 116 -5.47 8.72 -4.44
CA VAL A 116 -5.17 7.87 -3.28
C VAL A 116 -3.68 7.50 -3.25
N LEU A 117 -3.11 7.15 -4.42
CA LEU A 117 -1.68 6.84 -4.53
C LEU A 117 -0.82 8.03 -4.07
N LEU A 118 -1.11 9.25 -4.52
CA LEU A 118 -0.40 10.46 -4.09
C LEU A 118 -0.51 10.68 -2.58
N HIS A 119 -1.70 10.46 -2.00
CA HIS A 119 -1.89 10.57 -0.56
C HIS A 119 -1.11 9.52 0.24
N ILE A 120 -0.90 8.33 -0.30
CA ILE A 120 -0.04 7.32 0.32
C ILE A 120 1.43 7.71 0.16
N MET A 121 1.86 8.10 -1.05
CA MET A 121 3.26 8.44 -1.36
C MET A 121 3.81 9.55 -0.47
N LYS A 122 3.02 10.57 -0.16
CA LYS A 122 3.47 11.72 0.65
C LYS A 122 3.79 11.39 2.12
N GLN A 123 3.40 10.23 2.63
CA GLN A 123 3.57 9.86 4.05
C GLN A 123 4.22 8.49 4.27
N LEU A 124 4.17 7.60 3.28
CA LEU A 124 4.69 6.25 3.43
C LEU A 124 6.21 6.23 3.27
N THR A 125 6.90 5.57 4.19
CA THR A 125 8.30 5.17 4.01
C THR A 125 8.35 3.96 3.08
N ASP A 126 8.45 4.22 1.76
CA ASP A 126 8.45 3.16 0.75
C ASP A 126 9.81 2.46 0.69
N THR A 127 9.85 1.22 1.17
CA THR A 127 11.08 0.41 1.18
C THR A 127 11.61 0.07 -0.21
N ASN A 128 10.79 0.13 -1.27
CA ASN A 128 11.30 -0.05 -2.63
C ASN A 128 12.00 1.21 -3.16
N VAL A 129 11.62 2.39 -2.67
CA VAL A 129 12.37 3.62 -2.97
C VAL A 129 13.71 3.57 -2.24
N LEU A 130 13.72 3.19 -0.96
CA LEU A 130 14.96 3.07 -0.16
C LEU A 130 15.92 2.02 -0.72
N SER A 131 15.42 0.87 -1.18
CA SER A 131 16.27 -0.22 -1.71
C SER A 131 16.92 0.10 -3.06
N ARG A 132 16.41 1.06 -3.81
CA ARG A 132 16.94 1.48 -5.12
C ARG A 132 17.63 2.82 -5.09
N GLY A 133 17.41 3.59 -4.04
CA GLY A 133 17.97 4.90 -3.80
C GLY A 133 18.40 5.04 -2.34
N ASN A 134 17.97 6.10 -1.71
CA ASN A 134 18.31 6.45 -0.33
C ASN A 134 17.19 7.31 0.30
N MET A 135 17.47 7.91 1.47
CA MET A 135 16.52 8.79 2.15
C MET A 135 16.22 10.08 1.38
N GLU A 136 17.14 10.59 0.57
CA GLU A 136 16.94 11.82 -0.22
C GLU A 136 15.90 11.56 -1.32
N GLU A 137 15.98 10.42 -2.02
CA GLU A 137 14.99 10.00 -3.00
C GLU A 137 13.62 9.77 -2.35
N LEU A 138 13.58 9.18 -1.14
CA LEU A 138 12.34 9.02 -0.40
C LEU A 138 11.70 10.38 -0.08
N TRP A 139 12.45 11.30 0.46
CA TRP A 139 11.97 12.67 0.75
C TRP A 139 11.54 13.40 -0.51
N TRP A 140 12.29 13.24 -1.61
CA TRP A 140 11.91 13.80 -2.89
C TRP A 140 10.54 13.26 -3.37
N VAL A 141 10.30 11.94 -3.29
CA VAL A 141 9.01 11.31 -3.61
C VAL A 141 7.89 11.90 -2.75
N GLN A 142 8.09 11.96 -1.43
CA GLN A 142 7.10 12.46 -0.48
C GLN A 142 6.75 13.92 -0.73
N ASN A 143 7.77 14.79 -0.86
CA ASN A 143 7.58 16.22 -1.08
C ASN A 143 6.97 16.53 -2.45
N THR A 144 7.37 15.78 -3.48
CA THR A 144 6.79 15.92 -4.82
C THR A 144 5.31 15.52 -4.81
N ALA A 145 4.95 14.38 -4.20
CA ALA A 145 3.56 13.95 -4.05
C ALA A 145 2.73 14.98 -3.27
N GLN A 146 3.26 15.53 -2.17
CA GLN A 146 2.58 16.58 -1.41
C GLN A 146 2.37 17.85 -2.25
N SER A 147 3.37 18.27 -3.02
CA SER A 147 3.25 19.43 -3.92
C SER A 147 2.19 19.21 -5.00
N ILE A 148 2.09 18.00 -5.55
CA ILE A 148 1.07 17.64 -6.54
C ILE A 148 -0.32 17.72 -5.92
N VAL A 149 -0.53 17.14 -4.73
CA VAL A 149 -1.81 17.21 -3.98
C VAL A 149 -2.21 18.66 -3.74
N ASN A 150 -1.27 19.51 -3.34
CA ASN A 150 -1.52 20.94 -3.08
C ASN A 150 -1.92 21.73 -4.35
N ARG A 151 -1.58 21.22 -5.54
CA ARG A 151 -1.98 21.78 -6.85
C ARG A 151 -3.31 21.22 -7.38
N GLY A 152 -4.07 20.50 -6.54
CA GLY A 152 -5.34 19.89 -6.90
C GLY A 152 -5.24 18.46 -7.41
N GLY A 153 -4.08 17.83 -7.26
CA GLY A 153 -3.85 16.39 -7.49
C GLY A 153 -4.26 15.90 -8.89
N ALA A 154 -4.75 14.68 -8.95
CA ALA A 154 -5.21 14.04 -10.18
C ALA A 154 -6.47 14.69 -10.79
N PHE A 155 -7.17 15.53 -10.04
CA PHE A 155 -8.41 16.17 -10.47
C PHE A 155 -8.20 17.51 -11.19
N SER A 156 -6.99 18.08 -11.17
CA SER A 156 -6.65 19.34 -11.82
C SER A 156 -5.68 19.16 -12.99
N GLU A 157 -5.76 20.04 -13.99
CA GLU A 157 -4.81 20.01 -15.13
C GLU A 157 -3.37 20.32 -14.70
N ALA A 158 -3.19 21.19 -13.70
CA ALA A 158 -1.88 21.49 -13.13
C ALA A 158 -1.29 20.26 -12.42
N GLY A 159 -2.11 19.54 -11.65
CA GLY A 159 -1.73 18.30 -10.98
C GLY A 159 -1.40 17.18 -11.98
N LYS A 160 -2.23 16.97 -13.01
CA LYS A 160 -1.98 15.96 -14.07
C LYS A 160 -0.63 16.18 -14.76
N ARG A 161 -0.29 17.44 -15.10
CA ARG A 161 1.02 17.77 -15.67
C ARG A 161 2.16 17.49 -14.69
N ALA A 162 1.96 17.78 -13.41
CA ALA A 162 2.94 17.52 -12.37
C ALA A 162 3.14 16.01 -12.12
N ILE A 163 2.06 15.20 -12.15
CA ILE A 163 2.12 13.73 -12.09
C ILE A 163 2.94 13.17 -13.26
N ALA A 164 2.66 13.64 -14.49
CA ALA A 164 3.41 13.20 -15.66
C ALA A 164 4.90 13.54 -15.57
N ARG A 165 5.26 14.69 -14.98
CA ARG A 165 6.64 15.06 -14.70
C ARG A 165 7.27 14.13 -13.68
N MET A 166 6.62 13.95 -12.52
CA MET A 166 7.09 13.04 -11.47
C MET A 166 7.34 11.63 -11.99
N ASN A 167 6.45 11.11 -12.87
CA ASN A 167 6.63 9.79 -13.47
C ASN A 167 7.91 9.72 -14.33
N ARG A 168 8.19 10.73 -15.17
CA ARG A 168 9.44 10.78 -15.93
C ARG A 168 10.67 10.84 -15.03
N ASP A 169 10.60 11.66 -13.97
CA ASP A 169 11.71 11.82 -13.03
C ASP A 169 11.97 10.52 -12.25
N CYS A 170 10.93 9.79 -11.86
CA CYS A 170 11.06 8.45 -11.25
C CYS A 170 11.77 7.46 -12.19
N ILE A 171 11.43 7.47 -13.49
CA ILE A 171 12.08 6.62 -14.49
C ILE A 171 13.57 6.98 -14.63
N LEU A 172 13.90 8.27 -14.75
CA LEU A 172 15.27 8.75 -14.87
C LEU A 172 16.12 8.42 -13.64
N LYS A 173 15.51 8.48 -12.45
CA LYS A 173 16.16 8.14 -11.18
C LYS A 173 16.19 6.63 -10.87
N ASN A 174 15.59 5.81 -11.72
CA ASN A 174 15.40 4.36 -11.49
C ASN A 174 14.72 4.02 -10.15
N ILE A 175 13.83 4.88 -9.67
CA ILE A 175 13.05 4.66 -8.44
C ILE A 175 11.61 4.30 -8.79
N SER A 176 11.00 3.45 -7.93
CA SER A 176 9.62 2.99 -8.13
C SER A 176 8.91 2.83 -6.79
N PRO A 177 7.91 3.66 -6.49
CA PRO A 177 7.13 3.57 -5.25
C PRO A 177 6.12 2.41 -5.29
N ARG A 178 6.62 1.18 -5.44
CA ARG A 178 5.81 -0.04 -5.59
C ARG A 178 5.00 -0.38 -4.35
N ARG A 179 5.51 -0.05 -3.16
CA ARG A 179 4.79 -0.31 -1.93
C ARG A 179 3.52 0.53 -1.85
N CYS A 180 3.58 1.79 -2.28
CA CYS A 180 2.41 2.66 -2.39
C CYS A 180 1.35 2.08 -3.35
N CYS A 181 1.75 1.60 -4.52
CA CYS A 181 0.84 0.97 -5.50
C CYS A 181 0.14 -0.26 -4.92
N ARG A 182 0.83 -1.07 -4.12
CA ARG A 182 0.28 -2.25 -3.45
C ARG A 182 -0.90 -1.90 -2.56
N TYR A 183 -0.80 -0.85 -1.77
CA TYR A 183 -1.90 -0.42 -0.90
C TYR A 183 -3.10 0.11 -1.66
N VAL A 184 -2.91 0.75 -2.81
CA VAL A 184 -4.02 1.13 -3.70
C VAL A 184 -4.76 -0.12 -4.20
N SER A 185 -4.02 -1.14 -4.66
CA SER A 185 -4.61 -2.39 -5.15
C SER A 185 -5.35 -3.15 -4.05
N SER A 186 -4.75 -3.26 -2.86
CA SER A 186 -5.37 -3.91 -1.70
C SER A 186 -6.64 -3.18 -1.24
N ASN A 187 -6.59 -1.86 -1.20
CA ASN A 187 -7.76 -1.04 -0.87
C ASN A 187 -8.86 -1.17 -1.94
N TYR A 188 -8.50 -1.21 -3.21
CA TYR A 188 -9.46 -1.43 -4.30
C TYR A 188 -10.17 -2.79 -4.15
N PHE A 189 -9.44 -3.86 -3.82
CA PHE A 189 -10.02 -5.17 -3.53
C PHE A 189 -11.07 -5.07 -2.41
N LEU A 190 -10.70 -4.56 -1.24
CA LEU A 190 -11.58 -4.45 -0.08
C LEU A 190 -12.86 -3.62 -0.37
N VAL A 191 -12.70 -2.52 -1.12
CA VAL A 191 -13.82 -1.62 -1.41
C VAL A 191 -14.70 -2.13 -2.56
N SER A 192 -14.18 -2.99 -3.45
CA SER A 192 -14.93 -3.56 -4.59
C SER A 192 -15.85 -4.70 -4.17
N ASP A 193 -15.38 -5.57 -3.28
CA ASP A 193 -16.14 -6.75 -2.86
C ASP A 193 -17.36 -6.39 -2.01
N GLY A 194 -17.30 -5.35 -1.20
CA GLY A 194 -18.46 -4.86 -0.47
C GLY A 194 -19.66 -4.46 -1.35
N ARG A 195 -19.48 -4.22 -2.67
CA ARG A 195 -20.57 -3.89 -3.58
C ARG A 195 -21.13 -5.09 -4.36
N ARG A 196 -20.33 -6.12 -4.59
CA ARG A 196 -20.78 -7.31 -5.32
C ARG A 196 -21.72 -8.15 -4.49
N ILE A 197 -21.57 -8.16 -3.17
CA ILE A 197 -22.40 -8.95 -2.25
C ILE A 197 -23.81 -8.36 -2.11
N TYR A 198 -23.96 -7.01 -2.13
CA TYR A 198 -25.29 -6.38 -2.10
C TYR A 198 -26.12 -6.54 -3.39
N LYS A 199 -25.57 -7.07 -4.49
CA LYS A 199 -26.30 -7.27 -5.75
C LYS A 199 -26.97 -8.64 -5.88
N TYR A 200 -26.77 -9.54 -4.92
CA TYR A 200 -27.37 -10.88 -4.94
C TYR A 200 -28.55 -11.06 -3.97
N GLU A 201 -28.96 -10.01 -3.28
CA GLU A 201 -30.13 -10.03 -2.38
C GLU A 201 -31.37 -9.31 -2.93
N ASN A 202 -31.52 -9.18 -4.27
CA ASN A 202 -32.79 -8.75 -4.90
C ASN A 202 -33.19 -9.71 -6.00
#